data_57ddde8dc3bd5468a70eb5e504be8f11
#
_entry.id   57ddde8dc3bd5468a70eb5e504be8f11
#
_cell.length_a   1.000
_cell.length_b   1.000
_cell.length_c   1.000
_cell.angle_alpha   90.00
_cell.angle_beta   90.00
_cell.angle_gamma   90.00
#
_symmetry.space_group_name_H-M   'P 1'
#
loop_
_entity.id
_entity.type
_entity.pdbx_description
1 polymer ?
#
loop_
_entity_poly.entity_id
_entity_poly.type
_entity_poly.pdbx_seq_one_letter_code
_entity_poly.pdbx_strand_id
1 'polypeptide(L)'
;MSTLFASVEQAPRDPILGLNEQFNADTRTGKVNLGVGVYYDDQGRIPLLAAVRKAEVARIEAAAARGYLPIEGIPGYNKGAQTLLLGADSPLIAAGRVLTAQALGGTGALKIGADFLKQILPDSKVLISDPSWENHRALFERAGFPVETYAYYDAATRGLNFAGMLAALQAAPAKTIVVLHACCHNPTGVDLDSAQWRQVAEVVKARDLVPFLDIAYQGFGAGLHEDAEAVRIFAAQDVTMLISSSFSKSFSLYGERVGALTLVAGSKDEAGRVLSQLKRVIRTNYSNPPTHGGTLVSSVLNTPELFALWEKELADMRDRIRLMRRQLADKVKAAGAAQDFGFIVKQRGMFSYTGLTSAQVDTLREQHGIYAVSSGRICVAALNSGNIDTVAKAIAAVAR
;
A
#
# COMPACT_ATOMS: atom_id res chain seq x y z
N MET A 1 43.62 -0.92 -17.79
CA MET A 1 42.84 -2.09 -17.30
C MET A 1 41.47 -1.54 -16.84
N SER A 2 40.35 -2.08 -17.34
CA SER A 2 39.03 -1.72 -16.84
C SER A 2 38.82 -2.33 -15.46
N THR A 3 38.25 -1.58 -14.51
CA THR A 3 37.89 -2.11 -13.19
C THR A 3 36.66 -3.01 -13.29
N LEU A 4 36.43 -3.86 -12.28
CA LEU A 4 35.25 -4.75 -12.21
C LEU A 4 33.91 -4.00 -12.41
N PHE A 5 33.83 -2.77 -11.97
CA PHE A 5 32.60 -1.97 -12.01
C PHE A 5 32.52 -0.99 -13.20
N ALA A 6 33.49 -1.01 -14.10
CA ALA A 6 33.53 -0.06 -15.23
C ALA A 6 32.35 -0.18 -16.21
N SER A 7 31.72 -1.36 -16.26
CA SER A 7 30.53 -1.61 -17.08
C SER A 7 29.20 -1.36 -16.39
N VAL A 8 29.21 -0.91 -15.11
CA VAL A 8 27.98 -0.62 -14.37
C VAL A 8 27.41 0.71 -14.82
N GLU A 9 26.23 0.67 -15.43
CA GLU A 9 25.53 1.87 -15.87
C GLU A 9 24.89 2.61 -14.71
N GLN A 10 24.78 3.93 -14.83
CA GLN A 10 24.04 4.75 -13.87
C GLN A 10 22.54 4.45 -13.99
N ALA A 11 21.95 3.96 -12.90
CA ALA A 11 20.50 3.74 -12.84
C ALA A 11 19.73 5.07 -12.89
N PRO A 12 18.52 5.07 -13.48
CA PRO A 12 17.63 6.23 -13.40
C PRO A 12 17.27 6.52 -11.95
N ARG A 13 16.99 7.78 -11.64
CA ARG A 13 16.51 8.17 -10.30
C ARG A 13 15.12 7.59 -10.04
N ASP A 14 14.89 7.15 -8.80
CA ASP A 14 13.55 6.76 -8.37
C ASP A 14 12.58 7.95 -8.50
N PRO A 15 11.39 7.77 -9.09
CA PRO A 15 10.47 8.88 -9.38
C PRO A 15 9.92 9.56 -8.12
N ILE A 16 9.86 8.87 -6.98
CA ILE A 16 9.36 9.41 -5.71
C ILE A 16 10.50 9.90 -4.83
N LEU A 17 11.51 9.06 -4.60
CA LEU A 17 12.66 9.41 -3.75
C LEU A 17 13.50 10.51 -4.40
N GLY A 18 13.70 10.45 -5.73
CA GLY A 18 14.37 11.51 -6.47
C GLY A 18 13.63 12.85 -6.44
N LEU A 19 12.28 12.83 -6.41
CA LEU A 19 11.49 14.05 -6.21
C LEU A 19 11.67 14.62 -4.80
N ASN A 20 11.79 13.76 -3.79
CA ASN A 20 12.05 14.17 -2.42
C ASN A 20 13.47 14.79 -2.27
N GLU A 21 14.47 14.26 -2.96
CA GLU A 21 15.81 14.85 -3.02
C GLU A 21 15.78 16.26 -3.62
N GLN A 22 15.04 16.44 -4.73
CA GLN A 22 14.84 17.75 -5.34
C GLN A 22 14.14 18.73 -4.40
N PHE A 23 13.09 18.29 -3.72
CA PHE A 23 12.40 19.09 -2.71
C PHE A 23 13.35 19.54 -1.60
N ASN A 24 14.17 18.64 -1.07
CA ASN A 24 15.11 18.96 0.00
C ASN A 24 16.20 19.95 -0.46
N ALA A 25 16.64 19.86 -1.71
CA ALA A 25 17.64 20.76 -2.29
C ALA A 25 17.08 22.16 -2.65
N ASP A 26 15.77 22.29 -2.80
CA ASP A 26 15.12 23.58 -3.08
C ASP A 26 15.17 24.49 -1.85
N THR A 27 15.71 25.70 -2.01
CA THR A 27 15.88 26.68 -0.93
C THR A 27 14.68 27.63 -0.74
N ARG A 28 13.65 27.53 -1.62
CA ARG A 28 12.47 28.39 -1.53
C ARG A 28 11.70 28.18 -0.24
N THR A 29 11.22 29.27 0.34
CA THR A 29 10.26 29.24 1.46
C THR A 29 8.85 28.97 0.93
N GLY A 30 8.02 28.25 1.69
CA GLY A 30 6.64 27.94 1.30
C GLY A 30 6.49 26.83 0.28
N LYS A 31 7.56 26.11 -0.08
CA LYS A 31 7.49 24.89 -0.89
C LYS A 31 6.70 23.79 -0.20
N VAL A 32 5.97 22.97 -0.97
CA VAL A 32 5.12 21.89 -0.45
C VAL A 32 5.45 20.57 -1.15
N ASN A 33 5.70 19.52 -0.38
CA ASN A 33 5.94 18.17 -0.91
C ASN A 33 4.65 17.34 -0.85
N LEU A 34 4.09 17.05 -2.03
CA LEU A 34 2.93 16.18 -2.22
C LEU A 34 3.30 14.89 -2.96
N GLY A 35 4.60 14.63 -3.17
CA GLY A 35 5.08 13.44 -3.88
C GLY A 35 5.18 12.21 -2.99
N VAL A 36 5.57 12.36 -1.73
CA VAL A 36 5.82 11.24 -0.82
C VAL A 36 4.55 10.80 -0.12
N GLY A 37 4.32 9.48 -0.05
CA GLY A 37 3.16 8.88 0.60
C GLY A 37 3.29 8.79 2.12
N VAL A 38 3.32 9.94 2.79
CA VAL A 38 3.41 10.07 4.24
C VAL A 38 2.26 10.94 4.75
N TYR A 39 1.67 10.55 5.87
CA TYR A 39 0.69 11.36 6.57
C TYR A 39 1.39 12.43 7.42
N TYR A 40 0.90 13.65 7.32
CA TYR A 40 1.31 14.78 8.19
C TYR A 40 0.10 15.32 8.95
N ASP A 41 0.31 15.71 10.20
CA ASP A 41 -0.69 16.42 11.01
C ASP A 41 -0.88 17.87 10.52
N ASP A 42 -1.77 18.61 11.16
CA ASP A 42 -2.05 20.01 10.76
C ASP A 42 -0.86 20.96 10.99
N GLN A 43 0.11 20.55 11.81
CA GLN A 43 1.37 21.25 12.02
C GLN A 43 2.49 20.81 11.06
N GLY A 44 2.17 19.94 10.09
CA GLY A 44 3.13 19.44 9.11
C GLY A 44 4.14 18.43 9.68
N ARG A 45 3.79 17.69 10.74
CA ARG A 45 4.65 16.70 11.39
C ARG A 45 4.10 15.30 11.19
N ILE A 46 4.97 14.31 11.12
CA ILE A 46 4.57 12.90 11.18
C ILE A 46 4.20 12.60 12.64
N PRO A 47 2.94 12.17 12.92
CA PRO A 47 2.52 11.91 14.30
C PRO A 47 3.17 10.64 14.85
N LEU A 48 3.58 10.68 16.12
CA LEU A 48 3.81 9.47 16.90
C LEU A 48 2.48 9.12 17.59
N LEU A 49 1.85 8.02 17.18
CA LEU A 49 0.56 7.61 17.72
C LEU A 49 0.66 7.27 19.20
N ALA A 50 -0.33 7.68 20.00
CA ALA A 50 -0.33 7.44 21.43
C ALA A 50 -0.37 5.95 21.79
N ALA A 51 -1.08 5.13 20.99
CA ALA A 51 -1.09 3.68 21.15
C ALA A 51 0.31 3.08 20.96
N VAL A 52 1.03 3.53 19.91
CA VAL A 52 2.41 3.11 19.62
C VAL A 52 3.35 3.53 20.74
N ARG A 53 3.27 4.80 21.17
CA ARG A 53 4.10 5.32 22.27
C ARG A 53 3.91 4.52 23.56
N LYS A 54 2.67 4.18 23.92
CA LYS A 54 2.40 3.36 25.11
C LYS A 54 3.01 1.97 25.01
N ALA A 55 2.92 1.32 23.83
CA ALA A 55 3.55 0.04 23.57
C ALA A 55 5.09 0.13 23.64
N GLU A 56 5.66 1.24 23.16
CA GLU A 56 7.10 1.49 23.19
C GLU A 56 7.63 1.68 24.61
N VAL A 57 6.96 2.48 25.43
CA VAL A 57 7.28 2.66 26.87
C VAL A 57 7.23 1.33 27.60
N ALA A 58 6.15 0.56 27.45
CA ALA A 58 6.02 -0.75 28.07
C ALA A 58 7.14 -1.72 27.64
N ARG A 59 7.55 -1.67 26.37
CA ARG A 59 8.69 -2.47 25.86
C ARG A 59 10.03 -2.06 26.50
N ILE A 60 10.25 -0.77 26.73
CA ILE A 60 11.47 -0.27 27.39
C ILE A 60 11.48 -0.71 28.86
N GLU A 61 10.37 -0.53 29.56
CA GLU A 61 10.23 -0.91 30.97
C GLU A 61 10.39 -2.42 31.19
N ALA A 62 9.90 -3.24 30.28
CA ALA A 62 10.07 -4.71 30.34
C ALA A 62 11.52 -5.16 30.21
N ALA A 63 12.43 -4.31 29.72
CA ALA A 63 13.88 -4.57 29.57
C ALA A 63 14.20 -5.93 28.91
N ALA A 64 13.31 -6.46 28.04
CA ALA A 64 13.44 -7.78 27.45
C ALA A 64 14.65 -7.87 26.51
N ALA A 65 15.30 -9.03 26.47
CA ALA A 65 16.42 -9.32 25.58
C ALA A 65 16.02 -9.16 24.09
N ARG A 66 17.00 -8.83 23.25
CA ARG A 66 16.84 -8.63 21.79
C ARG A 66 17.36 -9.84 21.01
N GLY A 67 16.92 -11.05 21.40
CA GLY A 67 17.28 -12.28 20.69
C GLY A 67 16.70 -12.35 19.27
N TYR A 68 17.24 -13.29 18.47
CA TYR A 68 16.66 -13.56 17.15
C TYR A 68 15.23 -14.07 17.25
N LEU A 69 14.35 -13.56 16.39
CA LEU A 69 13.00 -14.08 16.24
C LEU A 69 12.98 -15.41 15.47
N PRO A 70 11.90 -16.18 15.57
CA PRO A 70 11.59 -17.20 14.57
C PRO A 70 11.64 -16.61 13.14
N ILE A 71 11.96 -17.45 12.16
CA ILE A 71 12.07 -17.00 10.76
C ILE A 71 10.79 -16.34 10.28
N GLU A 72 9.63 -16.85 10.69
CA GLU A 72 8.30 -16.29 10.39
C GLU A 72 7.92 -15.09 11.27
N GLY A 73 8.73 -14.71 12.24
CA GLY A 73 8.49 -13.57 13.12
C GLY A 73 7.73 -13.90 14.41
N ILE A 74 7.15 -12.87 15.02
CA ILE A 74 6.48 -12.92 16.34
C ILE A 74 5.10 -13.61 16.19
N PRO A 75 4.81 -14.71 16.94
CA PRO A 75 3.53 -15.42 16.80
C PRO A 75 2.31 -14.53 17.06
N GLY A 76 2.32 -13.68 18.09
CA GLY A 76 1.24 -12.74 18.39
C GLY A 76 1.04 -11.68 17.30
N TYR A 77 2.12 -11.22 16.67
CA TYR A 77 2.06 -10.34 15.51
C TYR A 77 1.39 -11.02 14.31
N ASN A 78 1.81 -12.24 13.99
CA ASN A 78 1.24 -13.00 12.87
C ASN A 78 -0.26 -13.27 13.07
N LYS A 79 -0.67 -13.65 14.30
CA LYS A 79 -2.09 -13.83 14.64
C LYS A 79 -2.87 -12.52 14.53
N GLY A 80 -2.34 -11.41 15.03
CA GLY A 80 -2.97 -10.10 14.93
C GLY A 80 -3.16 -9.66 13.47
N ALA A 81 -2.16 -9.86 12.62
CA ALA A 81 -2.25 -9.58 11.19
C ALA A 81 -3.34 -10.42 10.49
N GLN A 82 -3.45 -11.71 10.81
CA GLN A 82 -4.52 -12.58 10.30
C GLN A 82 -5.90 -12.07 10.72
N THR A 83 -6.05 -11.72 11.99
CA THR A 83 -7.31 -11.22 12.54
C THR A 83 -7.75 -9.91 11.89
N LEU A 84 -6.83 -8.99 11.62
CA LEU A 84 -7.13 -7.74 10.91
C LEU A 84 -7.67 -7.97 9.50
N LEU A 85 -7.15 -8.98 8.80
CA LEU A 85 -7.53 -9.29 7.43
C LEU A 85 -8.84 -10.07 7.34
N LEU A 86 -8.97 -11.12 8.15
CA LEU A 86 -10.00 -12.14 8.00
C LEU A 86 -11.09 -12.12 9.08
N GLY A 87 -10.86 -11.36 10.16
CA GLY A 87 -11.71 -11.38 11.36
C GLY A 87 -11.30 -12.47 12.35
N ALA A 88 -11.62 -12.24 13.64
CA ALA A 88 -11.28 -13.18 14.72
C ALA A 88 -11.99 -14.53 14.59
N ASP A 89 -13.20 -14.52 14.05
CA ASP A 89 -14.06 -15.71 13.91
C ASP A 89 -13.90 -16.40 12.54
N SER A 90 -12.81 -16.10 11.82
CA SER A 90 -12.58 -16.67 10.49
C SER A 90 -12.47 -18.20 10.53
N PRO A 91 -13.31 -18.94 9.79
CA PRO A 91 -13.24 -20.40 9.72
C PRO A 91 -11.93 -20.88 9.08
N LEU A 92 -11.30 -20.07 8.23
CA LEU A 92 -10.01 -20.39 7.61
C LEU A 92 -8.86 -20.37 8.62
N ILE A 93 -8.89 -19.40 9.56
CA ILE A 93 -7.93 -19.35 10.68
C ILE A 93 -8.15 -20.55 11.60
N ALA A 94 -9.40 -20.81 11.98
CA ALA A 94 -9.75 -21.94 12.84
C ALA A 94 -9.35 -23.30 12.23
N ALA A 95 -9.48 -23.44 10.90
CA ALA A 95 -9.07 -24.64 10.16
C ALA A 95 -7.55 -24.77 9.96
N GLY A 96 -6.74 -23.79 10.39
CA GLY A 96 -5.29 -23.79 10.20
C GLY A 96 -4.83 -23.60 8.75
N ARG A 97 -5.69 -23.05 7.90
CA ARG A 97 -5.42 -22.81 6.47
C ARG A 97 -4.69 -21.49 6.19
N VAL A 98 -4.54 -20.66 7.22
CA VAL A 98 -3.90 -19.34 7.11
C VAL A 98 -2.52 -19.40 7.74
N LEU A 99 -1.52 -18.94 7.00
CA LEU A 99 -0.17 -18.76 7.50
C LEU A 99 0.25 -17.31 7.29
N THR A 100 1.09 -16.79 8.19
CA THR A 100 1.61 -15.43 8.11
C THR A 100 3.07 -15.42 8.50
N ALA A 101 3.85 -14.60 7.79
CA ALA A 101 5.23 -14.28 8.13
C ALA A 101 5.40 -12.77 8.23
N GLN A 102 6.00 -12.32 9.32
CA GLN A 102 6.43 -10.93 9.49
C GLN A 102 7.48 -10.60 8.43
N ALA A 103 7.37 -9.42 7.82
CA ALA A 103 8.21 -9.00 6.69
C ALA A 103 8.72 -7.57 6.86
N LEU A 104 9.70 -7.19 6.03
CA LEU A 104 10.31 -5.86 6.02
C LEU A 104 9.41 -4.83 5.32
N GLY A 105 8.29 -4.49 5.96
CA GLY A 105 7.23 -3.67 5.37
C GLY A 105 6.45 -4.44 4.29
N GLY A 106 5.51 -3.75 3.62
CA GLY A 106 4.76 -4.32 2.50
C GLY A 106 5.66 -4.70 1.33
N THR A 107 6.69 -3.92 1.03
CA THR A 107 7.66 -4.25 -0.02
C THR A 107 8.36 -5.58 0.24
N GLY A 108 8.81 -5.82 1.48
CA GLY A 108 9.40 -7.10 1.86
C GLY A 108 8.42 -8.26 1.75
N ALA A 109 7.13 -8.04 2.14
CA ALA A 109 6.08 -9.04 2.00
C ALA A 109 5.83 -9.41 0.52
N LEU A 110 5.70 -8.42 -0.35
CA LEU A 110 5.57 -8.64 -1.80
C LEU A 110 6.78 -9.39 -2.36
N LYS A 111 8.00 -9.00 -1.96
CA LYS A 111 9.23 -9.60 -2.49
C LYS A 111 9.38 -11.07 -2.10
N ILE A 112 9.20 -11.42 -0.82
CA ILE A 112 9.28 -12.82 -0.40
C ILE A 112 8.15 -13.67 -1.01
N GLY A 113 6.95 -13.10 -1.20
CA GLY A 113 5.85 -13.74 -1.91
C GLY A 113 6.17 -13.97 -3.39
N ALA A 114 6.74 -12.97 -4.06
CA ALA A 114 7.16 -13.09 -5.47
C ALA A 114 8.26 -14.14 -5.65
N ASP A 115 9.28 -14.14 -4.79
CA ASP A 115 10.37 -15.13 -4.83
C ASP A 115 9.86 -16.55 -4.57
N PHE A 116 8.91 -16.70 -3.64
CA PHE A 116 8.25 -17.99 -3.39
C PHE A 116 7.44 -18.44 -4.62
N LEU A 117 6.62 -17.54 -5.19
CA LEU A 117 5.83 -17.86 -6.38
C LEU A 117 6.71 -18.24 -7.57
N LYS A 118 7.87 -17.60 -7.74
CA LYS A 118 8.80 -17.95 -8.83
C LYS A 118 9.33 -19.38 -8.74
N GLN A 119 9.46 -19.92 -7.53
CA GLN A 119 9.90 -21.31 -7.34
C GLN A 119 8.82 -22.33 -7.76
N ILE A 120 7.53 -22.01 -7.56
CA ILE A 120 6.43 -22.93 -7.83
C ILE A 120 5.71 -22.66 -9.16
N LEU A 121 5.87 -21.48 -9.72
CA LEU A 121 5.26 -21.00 -10.97
C LEU A 121 6.30 -20.30 -11.86
N PRO A 122 7.36 -21.01 -12.28
CA PRO A 122 8.51 -20.37 -12.96
C PRO A 122 8.16 -19.71 -14.30
N ASP A 123 7.14 -20.21 -15.00
CA ASP A 123 6.73 -19.77 -16.33
C ASP A 123 5.55 -18.80 -16.33
N SER A 124 5.03 -18.46 -15.14
CA SER A 124 3.90 -17.54 -15.01
C SER A 124 4.30 -16.11 -15.34
N LYS A 125 3.31 -15.31 -15.75
CA LYS A 125 3.41 -13.86 -15.84
C LYS A 125 2.65 -13.18 -14.71
N VAL A 126 2.94 -11.90 -14.51
CA VAL A 126 2.27 -11.06 -13.53
C VAL A 126 1.48 -9.97 -14.25
N LEU A 127 0.24 -9.76 -13.83
CA LEU A 127 -0.59 -8.64 -14.23
C LEU A 127 -0.70 -7.64 -13.07
N ILE A 128 -0.40 -6.37 -13.36
CA ILE A 128 -0.60 -5.25 -12.44
C ILE A 128 -1.62 -4.27 -13.03
N SER A 129 -2.26 -3.44 -12.21
CA SER A 129 -3.19 -2.42 -12.71
C SER A 129 -2.48 -1.35 -13.56
N ASP A 130 -3.20 -0.73 -14.48
CA ASP A 130 -2.73 0.43 -15.24
C ASP A 130 -3.58 1.67 -14.87
N PRO A 131 -2.97 2.65 -14.17
CA PRO A 131 -1.65 2.66 -13.53
C PRO A 131 -1.58 1.79 -12.28
N SER A 132 -0.37 1.54 -11.78
CA SER A 132 -0.10 0.87 -10.51
C SER A 132 0.95 1.63 -9.70
N TRP A 133 1.18 1.22 -8.46
CA TRP A 133 2.37 1.64 -7.72
C TRP A 133 3.62 1.16 -8.49
N GLU A 134 4.49 2.09 -8.84
CA GLU A 134 5.62 1.85 -9.74
C GLU A 134 6.53 0.70 -9.28
N ASN A 135 6.64 0.49 -7.97
CA ASN A 135 7.49 -0.58 -7.44
C ASN A 135 6.91 -1.99 -7.65
N HIS A 136 5.62 -2.13 -7.94
CA HIS A 136 5.05 -3.45 -8.29
C HIS A 136 5.77 -4.06 -9.50
N ARG A 137 5.90 -3.30 -10.59
CA ARG A 137 6.62 -3.77 -11.79
C ARG A 137 8.05 -4.16 -11.48
N ALA A 138 8.81 -3.23 -10.89
CA ALA A 138 10.21 -3.43 -10.59
C ALA A 138 10.47 -4.65 -9.69
N LEU A 139 9.60 -4.86 -8.68
CA LEU A 139 9.71 -5.95 -7.73
C LEU A 139 9.50 -7.33 -8.38
N PHE A 140 8.43 -7.47 -9.18
CA PHE A 140 8.12 -8.74 -9.84
C PHE A 140 9.09 -9.04 -11.00
N GLU A 141 9.53 -8.02 -11.76
CA GLU A 141 10.60 -8.19 -12.75
C GLU A 141 11.91 -8.64 -12.11
N ARG A 142 12.27 -8.07 -10.96
CA ARG A 142 13.46 -8.52 -10.19
C ARG A 142 13.30 -9.89 -9.55
N ALA A 143 12.09 -10.38 -9.39
CA ALA A 143 11.82 -11.78 -9.02
C ALA A 143 11.88 -12.73 -10.24
N GLY A 144 12.05 -12.17 -11.45
CA GLY A 144 12.20 -12.93 -12.69
C GLY A 144 10.90 -13.20 -13.45
N PHE A 145 9.83 -12.45 -13.16
CA PHE A 145 8.57 -12.57 -13.90
C PHE A 145 8.47 -11.55 -15.03
N PRO A 146 7.91 -11.91 -16.20
CA PRO A 146 7.37 -10.93 -17.12
C PRO A 146 6.15 -10.26 -16.51
N VAL A 147 6.11 -8.91 -16.60
CA VAL A 147 5.05 -8.09 -16.01
C VAL A 147 4.30 -7.34 -17.11
N GLU A 148 3.01 -7.58 -17.19
CA GLU A 148 2.06 -6.90 -18.07
C GLU A 148 1.05 -6.10 -17.23
N THR A 149 0.16 -5.34 -17.89
CA THR A 149 -0.87 -4.55 -17.20
C THR A 149 -2.26 -5.00 -17.60
N TYR A 150 -3.22 -4.79 -16.69
CA TYR A 150 -4.65 -4.82 -16.97
C TYR A 150 -5.25 -3.42 -16.85
N ALA A 151 -6.27 -3.14 -17.66
CA ALA A 151 -6.99 -1.87 -17.61
C ALA A 151 -7.61 -1.66 -16.21
N TYR A 152 -7.43 -0.48 -15.63
CA TYR A 152 -7.93 -0.14 -14.31
C TYR A 152 -8.54 1.25 -14.24
N TYR A 153 -7.82 2.28 -14.64
CA TYR A 153 -8.27 3.67 -14.57
C TYR A 153 -8.68 4.17 -15.95
N ASP A 154 -9.82 4.86 -16.01
CA ASP A 154 -10.25 5.57 -17.19
C ASP A 154 -10.06 7.08 -16.99
N ALA A 155 -9.15 7.66 -17.75
CA ALA A 155 -8.82 9.09 -17.67
C ALA A 155 -9.98 9.98 -18.15
N ALA A 156 -10.86 9.49 -19.04
CA ALA A 156 -11.99 10.28 -19.56
C ALA A 156 -13.09 10.45 -18.50
N THR A 157 -13.42 9.39 -17.78
CA THR A 157 -14.40 9.41 -16.69
C THR A 157 -13.79 9.72 -15.33
N ARG A 158 -12.45 9.66 -15.22
CA ARG A 158 -11.68 9.76 -13.96
C ARG A 158 -12.12 8.74 -12.92
N GLY A 159 -12.53 7.59 -13.39
CA GLY A 159 -13.07 6.49 -12.62
C GLY A 159 -12.43 5.16 -12.95
N LEU A 160 -13.10 4.10 -12.53
CA LEU A 160 -12.68 2.72 -12.76
C LEU A 160 -13.10 2.25 -14.16
N ASN A 161 -12.16 1.69 -14.93
CA ASN A 161 -12.45 0.94 -16.15
C ASN A 161 -12.74 -0.54 -15.79
N PHE A 162 -13.85 -0.77 -15.12
CA PHE A 162 -14.17 -2.10 -14.61
C PHE A 162 -14.40 -3.13 -15.71
N ALA A 163 -15.05 -2.75 -16.80
CA ALA A 163 -15.27 -3.65 -17.94
C ALA A 163 -13.94 -4.11 -18.57
N GLY A 164 -13.01 -3.16 -18.78
CA GLY A 164 -11.68 -3.47 -19.27
C GLY A 164 -10.87 -4.34 -18.32
N MET A 165 -10.97 -4.11 -17.01
CA MET A 165 -10.36 -4.96 -15.98
C MET A 165 -10.86 -6.40 -16.08
N LEU A 166 -12.18 -6.62 -16.06
CA LEU A 166 -12.76 -7.96 -16.14
C LEU A 166 -12.39 -8.67 -17.44
N ALA A 167 -12.44 -7.97 -18.58
CA ALA A 167 -12.06 -8.55 -19.87
C ALA A 167 -10.59 -9.01 -19.88
N ALA A 168 -9.68 -8.22 -19.31
CA ALA A 168 -8.27 -8.60 -19.20
C ALA A 168 -8.07 -9.84 -18.31
N LEU A 169 -8.76 -9.91 -17.15
CA LEU A 169 -8.68 -11.06 -16.26
C LEU A 169 -9.28 -12.32 -16.89
N GLN A 170 -10.41 -12.20 -17.62
CA GLN A 170 -11.04 -13.29 -18.34
C GLN A 170 -10.17 -13.84 -19.48
N ALA A 171 -9.38 -12.99 -20.12
CA ALA A 171 -8.46 -13.39 -21.19
C ALA A 171 -7.12 -13.94 -20.67
N ALA A 172 -6.80 -13.74 -19.39
CA ALA A 172 -5.52 -14.16 -18.82
C ALA A 172 -5.39 -15.70 -18.80
N PRO A 173 -4.20 -16.24 -19.15
CA PRO A 173 -3.92 -17.68 -18.99
C PRO A 173 -4.04 -18.12 -17.52
N ALA A 174 -4.39 -19.38 -17.31
CA ALA A 174 -4.37 -19.98 -15.98
C ALA A 174 -3.00 -19.81 -15.31
N LYS A 175 -2.98 -19.71 -13.97
CA LYS A 175 -1.78 -19.45 -13.15
C LYS A 175 -1.12 -18.09 -13.36
N THR A 176 -1.73 -17.18 -14.14
CA THR A 176 -1.27 -15.79 -14.16
C THR A 176 -1.42 -15.18 -12.76
N ILE A 177 -0.38 -14.55 -12.25
CA ILE A 177 -0.39 -13.85 -10.97
C ILE A 177 -1.03 -12.47 -11.20
N VAL A 178 -2.04 -12.13 -10.40
CA VAL A 178 -2.75 -10.85 -10.50
C VAL A 178 -2.54 -10.05 -9.22
N VAL A 179 -1.85 -8.92 -9.33
CA VAL A 179 -1.64 -7.99 -8.21
C VAL A 179 -2.85 -7.07 -8.12
N LEU A 180 -3.50 -7.07 -6.95
CA LEU A 180 -4.73 -6.34 -6.69
C LEU A 180 -4.55 -5.44 -5.46
N HIS A 181 -4.73 -4.12 -5.61
CA HIS A 181 -4.82 -3.25 -4.43
C HIS A 181 -6.16 -3.49 -3.73
N ALA A 182 -6.11 -3.99 -2.50
CA ALA A 182 -7.32 -4.37 -1.77
C ALA A 182 -8.17 -3.14 -1.34
N CYS A 183 -7.53 -2.01 -1.11
CA CYS A 183 -8.16 -0.72 -0.82
C CYS A 183 -7.20 0.44 -1.12
N CYS A 184 -7.73 1.65 -1.23
CA CYS A 184 -6.97 2.90 -1.39
C CYS A 184 -5.94 2.81 -2.52
N HIS A 185 -6.40 2.48 -3.72
CA HIS A 185 -5.55 2.21 -4.88
C HIS A 185 -4.49 3.30 -5.11
N ASN A 186 -3.24 2.91 -5.16
CA ASN A 186 -2.12 3.79 -5.47
C ASN A 186 -1.73 3.62 -6.96
N PRO A 187 -1.83 4.66 -7.82
CA PRO A 187 -1.88 6.09 -7.49
C PRO A 187 -3.27 6.75 -7.52
N THR A 188 -4.33 6.05 -7.93
CA THR A 188 -5.57 6.69 -8.37
C THR A 188 -6.52 7.10 -7.25
N GLY A 189 -6.52 6.39 -6.12
CA GLY A 189 -7.54 6.53 -5.09
C GLY A 189 -8.93 6.00 -5.50
N VAL A 190 -9.02 5.35 -6.65
CA VAL A 190 -10.28 4.76 -7.17
C VAL A 190 -10.30 3.29 -6.81
N ASP A 191 -11.29 2.88 -6.02
CA ASP A 191 -11.44 1.51 -5.54
C ASP A 191 -12.67 0.82 -6.16
N LEU A 192 -12.62 -0.52 -6.19
CA LEU A 192 -13.77 -1.35 -6.51
C LEU A 192 -14.78 -1.32 -5.36
N ASP A 193 -16.06 -1.45 -5.69
CA ASP A 193 -17.10 -1.73 -4.70
C ASP A 193 -17.22 -3.24 -4.41
N SER A 194 -18.05 -3.58 -3.41
CA SER A 194 -18.24 -4.98 -2.97
C SER A 194 -18.79 -5.90 -4.06
N ALA A 195 -19.66 -5.38 -4.96
CA ALA A 195 -20.22 -6.16 -6.05
C ALA A 195 -19.16 -6.43 -7.13
N GLN A 196 -18.33 -5.44 -7.42
CA GLN A 196 -17.21 -5.56 -8.34
C GLN A 196 -16.15 -6.53 -7.80
N TRP A 197 -15.84 -6.48 -6.51
CA TRP A 197 -14.93 -7.44 -5.88
C TRP A 197 -15.42 -8.88 -5.98
N ARG A 198 -16.73 -9.13 -5.81
CA ARG A 198 -17.29 -10.48 -5.99
C ARG A 198 -17.09 -10.98 -7.42
N GLN A 199 -17.37 -10.15 -8.43
CA GLN A 199 -17.15 -10.51 -9.84
C GLN A 199 -15.67 -10.79 -10.15
N VAL A 200 -14.74 -9.97 -9.60
CA VAL A 200 -13.30 -10.21 -9.76
C VAL A 200 -12.90 -11.55 -9.13
N ALA A 201 -13.37 -11.86 -7.92
CA ALA A 201 -13.06 -13.12 -7.26
C ALA A 201 -13.64 -14.33 -8.02
N GLU A 202 -14.86 -14.23 -8.59
CA GLU A 202 -15.45 -15.24 -9.46
C GLU A 202 -14.61 -15.51 -10.71
N VAL A 203 -14.17 -14.45 -11.39
CA VAL A 203 -13.30 -14.57 -12.57
C VAL A 203 -11.94 -15.17 -12.21
N VAL A 204 -11.31 -14.71 -11.12
CA VAL A 204 -10.03 -15.24 -10.64
C VAL A 204 -10.12 -16.72 -10.37
N LYS A 205 -11.20 -17.17 -9.69
CA LYS A 205 -11.45 -18.58 -9.41
C LYS A 205 -11.71 -19.39 -10.69
N ALA A 206 -12.60 -18.90 -11.55
CA ALA A 206 -13.00 -19.60 -12.80
C ALA A 206 -11.83 -19.73 -13.79
N ARG A 207 -10.92 -18.76 -13.82
CA ARG A 207 -9.75 -18.74 -14.71
C ARG A 207 -8.49 -19.34 -14.09
N ASP A 208 -8.58 -19.85 -12.85
CA ASP A 208 -7.44 -20.42 -12.11
C ASP A 208 -6.26 -19.43 -12.04
N LEU A 209 -6.57 -18.15 -11.77
CA LEU A 209 -5.57 -17.11 -11.57
C LEU A 209 -5.04 -17.11 -10.12
N VAL A 210 -3.88 -16.54 -9.91
CA VAL A 210 -3.24 -16.45 -8.61
C VAL A 210 -3.35 -15.02 -8.06
N PRO A 211 -4.32 -14.72 -7.18
CA PRO A 211 -4.47 -13.39 -6.63
C PRO A 211 -3.39 -13.08 -5.59
N PHE A 212 -2.74 -11.93 -5.75
CA PHE A 212 -1.83 -11.34 -4.79
C PHE A 212 -2.37 -9.96 -4.40
N LEU A 213 -3.09 -9.91 -3.27
CA LEU A 213 -3.67 -8.68 -2.77
C LEU A 213 -2.62 -7.86 -2.02
N ASP A 214 -2.53 -6.57 -2.32
CA ASP A 214 -1.68 -5.62 -1.61
C ASP A 214 -2.56 -4.67 -0.79
N ILE A 215 -2.37 -4.65 0.54
CA ILE A 215 -3.14 -3.83 1.48
C ILE A 215 -2.20 -2.96 2.32
N ALA A 216 -1.74 -1.86 1.71
CA ALA A 216 -0.81 -0.93 2.34
C ALA A 216 -1.49 0.18 3.17
N TYR A 217 -2.81 0.36 3.02
CA TYR A 217 -3.57 1.51 3.53
C TYR A 217 -4.82 1.12 4.31
N GLN A 218 -4.85 -0.06 4.93
CA GLN A 218 -5.99 -0.51 5.75
C GLN A 218 -6.30 0.50 6.85
N GLY A 219 -7.55 0.93 6.94
CA GLY A 219 -8.05 1.94 7.85
C GLY A 219 -8.09 3.37 7.28
N PHE A 220 -7.49 3.64 6.11
CA PHE A 220 -7.51 4.96 5.47
C PHE A 220 -8.63 5.14 4.45
N GLY A 221 -9.29 4.09 4.02
CA GLY A 221 -10.42 4.15 3.09
C GLY A 221 -11.74 4.41 3.80
N ALA A 222 -12.30 3.39 4.41
CA ALA A 222 -13.58 3.45 5.13
C ALA A 222 -13.45 3.05 6.61
N GLY A 223 -12.61 2.09 6.93
CA GLY A 223 -12.34 1.59 8.27
C GLY A 223 -11.45 0.36 8.21
N LEU A 224 -11.01 -0.15 9.35
CA LEU A 224 -10.16 -1.34 9.40
C LEU A 224 -10.87 -2.57 8.82
N HIS A 225 -12.14 -2.75 9.17
CA HIS A 225 -12.94 -3.85 8.70
C HIS A 225 -13.31 -3.71 7.23
N GLU A 226 -13.82 -2.54 6.84
CA GLU A 226 -14.29 -2.26 5.49
C GLU A 226 -13.17 -2.38 4.46
N ASP A 227 -11.98 -1.88 4.78
CA ASP A 227 -10.84 -1.86 3.86
C ASP A 227 -10.25 -3.27 3.60
N ALA A 228 -10.55 -4.24 4.46
CA ALA A 228 -10.19 -5.66 4.24
C ALA A 228 -11.32 -6.47 3.59
N GLU A 229 -12.41 -5.84 3.13
CA GLU A 229 -13.56 -6.54 2.54
C GLU A 229 -13.16 -7.37 1.31
N ALA A 230 -12.30 -6.87 0.45
CA ALA A 230 -11.79 -7.61 -0.70
C ALA A 230 -11.19 -8.96 -0.28
N VAL A 231 -10.34 -8.98 0.75
CA VAL A 231 -9.72 -10.21 1.28
C VAL A 231 -10.78 -11.19 1.75
N ARG A 232 -11.81 -10.71 2.48
CA ARG A 232 -12.89 -11.57 2.98
C ARG A 232 -13.80 -12.09 1.88
N ILE A 233 -14.03 -11.32 0.80
CA ILE A 233 -14.79 -11.78 -0.38
C ILE A 233 -14.06 -12.95 -1.03
N PHE A 234 -12.75 -12.83 -1.27
CA PHE A 234 -11.95 -13.94 -1.81
C PHE A 234 -11.96 -15.15 -0.88
N ALA A 235 -11.81 -14.94 0.43
CA ALA A 235 -11.88 -15.99 1.44
C ALA A 235 -13.24 -16.72 1.45
N ALA A 236 -14.34 -15.98 1.37
CA ALA A 236 -15.69 -16.55 1.34
C ALA A 236 -15.97 -17.38 0.07
N GLN A 237 -15.28 -17.11 -1.03
CA GLN A 237 -15.36 -17.90 -2.26
C GLN A 237 -14.36 -19.06 -2.28
N ASP A 238 -13.66 -19.31 -1.17
CA ASP A 238 -12.65 -20.36 -1.04
C ASP A 238 -11.51 -20.25 -2.07
N VAL A 239 -11.05 -19.04 -2.32
CA VAL A 239 -9.93 -18.76 -3.22
C VAL A 239 -8.62 -18.77 -2.43
N THR A 240 -7.65 -19.56 -2.88
CA THR A 240 -6.27 -19.48 -2.37
C THR A 240 -5.63 -18.19 -2.82
N MET A 241 -4.94 -17.48 -1.91
CA MET A 241 -4.42 -16.14 -2.20
C MET A 241 -3.18 -15.80 -1.37
N LEU A 242 -2.43 -14.82 -1.86
CA LEU A 242 -1.38 -14.14 -1.10
C LEU A 242 -1.86 -12.73 -0.76
N ILE A 243 -1.52 -12.25 0.44
CA ILE A 243 -1.86 -10.91 0.89
C ILE A 243 -0.59 -10.26 1.48
N SER A 244 -0.17 -9.14 0.90
CA SER A 244 0.85 -8.25 1.47
C SER A 244 0.17 -7.21 2.34
N SER A 245 0.56 -7.11 3.60
CA SER A 245 0.10 -6.07 4.53
C SER A 245 1.25 -5.16 4.92
N SER A 246 0.97 -3.87 5.09
CA SER A 246 1.93 -2.89 5.59
C SER A 246 1.36 -2.14 6.79
N PHE A 247 2.17 -2.01 7.83
CA PHE A 247 1.86 -1.20 9.01
C PHE A 247 2.60 0.15 9.01
N SER A 248 3.32 0.46 7.92
CA SER A 248 4.07 1.72 7.80
C SER A 248 3.19 2.96 7.97
N LYS A 249 1.97 2.95 7.37
CA LYS A 249 1.07 4.10 7.38
C LYS A 249 0.11 4.05 8.55
N SER A 250 -0.58 2.92 8.75
CA SER A 250 -1.60 2.78 9.80
C SER A 250 -1.06 2.87 11.22
N PHE A 251 0.23 2.62 11.43
CA PHE A 251 0.91 2.79 12.72
C PHE A 251 1.89 3.98 12.74
N SER A 252 2.00 4.74 11.64
CA SER A 252 3.01 5.81 11.51
C SER A 252 4.46 5.32 11.74
N LEU A 253 4.72 4.07 11.41
CA LEU A 253 6.01 3.37 11.61
C LEU A 253 6.78 3.22 10.29
N TYR A 254 6.84 4.28 9.50
CA TYR A 254 7.44 4.28 8.14
C TYR A 254 8.86 3.74 8.10
N GLY A 255 9.69 4.15 9.06
CA GLY A 255 11.11 3.78 9.16
C GLY A 255 11.35 2.41 9.80
N GLU A 256 10.39 1.85 10.52
CA GLU A 256 10.54 0.61 11.28
C GLU A 256 10.38 -0.65 10.41
N ARG A 257 9.95 -0.51 9.16
CA ARG A 257 9.82 -1.60 8.18
C ARG A 257 8.97 -2.76 8.69
N VAL A 258 7.72 -2.50 9.06
CA VAL A 258 6.78 -3.49 9.61
C VAL A 258 5.71 -3.84 8.58
N GLY A 259 5.63 -5.11 8.22
CA GLY A 259 4.66 -5.66 7.30
C GLY A 259 4.49 -7.17 7.48
N ALA A 260 3.62 -7.78 6.71
CA ALA A 260 3.36 -9.21 6.78
C ALA A 260 2.98 -9.77 5.40
N LEU A 261 3.44 -10.97 5.11
CA LEU A 261 2.91 -11.80 4.04
C LEU A 261 1.99 -12.84 4.66
N THR A 262 0.71 -12.80 4.29
CA THR A 262 -0.29 -13.80 4.69
C THR A 262 -0.70 -14.62 3.47
N LEU A 263 -0.81 -15.92 3.62
CA LEU A 263 -1.33 -16.82 2.59
C LEU A 263 -2.52 -17.59 3.12
N VAL A 264 -3.52 -17.79 2.25
CA VAL A 264 -4.64 -18.69 2.48
C VAL A 264 -4.45 -19.90 1.60
N ALA A 265 -4.27 -21.07 2.22
CA ALA A 265 -4.03 -22.34 1.55
C ALA A 265 -5.31 -23.18 1.45
N GLY A 266 -5.28 -24.22 0.61
CA GLY A 266 -6.40 -25.16 0.43
C GLY A 266 -6.65 -26.06 1.64
N SER A 267 -5.61 -26.34 2.45
CA SER A 267 -5.70 -27.17 3.66
C SER A 267 -4.65 -26.79 4.68
N LYS A 268 -4.78 -27.29 5.92
CA LYS A 268 -3.78 -27.14 6.98
C LYS A 268 -2.43 -27.75 6.60
N ASP A 269 -2.44 -28.93 5.99
CA ASP A 269 -1.21 -29.61 5.57
C ASP A 269 -0.50 -28.84 4.46
N GLU A 270 -1.26 -28.28 3.52
CA GLU A 270 -0.71 -27.40 2.49
C GLU A 270 -0.10 -26.13 3.11
N ALA A 271 -0.80 -25.47 4.03
CA ALA A 271 -0.29 -24.30 4.76
C ALA A 271 1.04 -24.61 5.45
N GLY A 272 1.17 -25.78 6.08
CA GLY A 272 2.41 -26.25 6.70
C GLY A 272 3.55 -26.41 5.69
N ARG A 273 3.30 -27.02 4.54
CA ARG A 273 4.31 -27.17 3.48
C ARG A 273 4.72 -25.82 2.90
N VAL A 274 3.74 -24.95 2.60
CA VAL A 274 4.00 -23.60 2.10
C VAL A 274 4.84 -22.79 3.07
N LEU A 275 4.51 -22.80 4.37
CA LEU A 275 5.29 -22.11 5.39
C LEU A 275 6.73 -22.61 5.45
N SER A 276 6.95 -23.91 5.32
CA SER A 276 8.30 -24.50 5.33
C SER A 276 9.17 -23.98 4.19
N GLN A 277 8.62 -23.82 2.99
CA GLN A 277 9.34 -23.28 1.83
C GLN A 277 9.51 -21.76 1.94
N LEU A 278 8.49 -21.06 2.42
CA LEU A 278 8.57 -19.61 2.63
C LEU A 278 9.67 -19.25 3.65
N LYS A 279 9.84 -20.05 4.70
CA LYS A 279 10.96 -19.89 5.65
C LYS A 279 12.34 -19.99 4.97
N ARG A 280 12.50 -20.81 3.95
CA ARG A 280 13.76 -20.88 3.18
C ARG A 280 13.99 -19.59 2.38
N VAL A 281 12.94 -19.03 1.75
CA VAL A 281 13.02 -17.75 1.06
C VAL A 281 13.41 -16.63 2.02
N ILE A 282 12.77 -16.55 3.18
CA ILE A 282 13.07 -15.55 4.20
C ILE A 282 14.51 -15.72 4.71
N ARG A 283 14.91 -16.97 5.04
CA ARG A 283 16.23 -17.27 5.59
C ARG A 283 17.36 -16.81 4.68
N THR A 284 17.21 -16.92 3.38
CA THR A 284 18.23 -16.53 2.39
C THR A 284 18.16 -15.05 2.01
N ASN A 285 17.10 -14.34 2.37
CA ASN A 285 16.93 -12.92 2.09
C ASN A 285 17.43 -12.04 3.24
N TYR A 286 16.83 -12.17 4.43
CA TYR A 286 17.17 -11.36 5.62
C TYR A 286 17.25 -12.19 6.92
N SER A 287 17.29 -13.50 6.84
CA SER A 287 17.42 -14.46 7.96
C SER A 287 16.17 -14.56 8.84
N ASN A 288 15.77 -13.49 9.47
CA ASN A 288 14.56 -13.31 10.29
C ASN A 288 14.26 -11.81 10.40
N PRO A 289 13.00 -11.44 10.72
CA PRO A 289 12.62 -10.03 10.78
C PRO A 289 13.16 -9.34 12.06
N PRO A 290 13.19 -8.00 12.07
CA PRO A 290 13.58 -7.20 13.23
C PRO A 290 12.52 -7.25 14.34
N THR A 291 12.95 -7.09 15.59
CA THR A 291 12.06 -7.22 16.76
C THR A 291 11.25 -5.97 17.07
N HIS A 292 11.82 -4.76 16.88
CA HIS A 292 11.28 -3.54 17.49
C HIS A 292 9.86 -3.23 16.97
N GLY A 293 9.73 -2.87 15.71
CA GLY A 293 8.43 -2.48 15.14
C GLY A 293 7.38 -3.60 15.20
N GLY A 294 7.80 -4.86 14.96
CA GLY A 294 6.91 -6.01 15.09
C GLY A 294 6.36 -6.20 16.49
N THR A 295 7.18 -5.98 17.54
CA THR A 295 6.72 -6.03 18.92
C THR A 295 5.71 -4.93 19.24
N LEU A 296 5.93 -3.70 18.76
CA LEU A 296 5.00 -2.58 18.98
C LEU A 296 3.64 -2.88 18.36
N VAL A 297 3.63 -3.30 17.09
CA VAL A 297 2.40 -3.68 16.40
C VAL A 297 1.72 -4.85 17.09
N SER A 298 2.46 -5.91 17.46
CA SER A 298 1.92 -7.05 18.19
C SER A 298 1.27 -6.62 19.51
N SER A 299 1.92 -5.74 20.27
CA SER A 299 1.37 -5.23 21.53
C SER A 299 0.06 -4.47 21.33
N VAL A 300 0.00 -3.60 20.33
CA VAL A 300 -1.22 -2.83 20.04
C VAL A 300 -2.34 -3.75 19.56
N LEU A 301 -2.07 -4.68 18.66
CA LEU A 301 -3.10 -5.57 18.10
C LEU A 301 -3.67 -6.56 19.12
N ASN A 302 -2.90 -6.94 20.14
CA ASN A 302 -3.32 -7.94 21.14
C ASN A 302 -3.70 -7.36 22.52
N THR A 303 -3.69 -6.03 22.67
CA THR A 303 -4.12 -5.37 23.91
C THR A 303 -5.38 -4.55 23.60
N PRO A 304 -6.56 -4.94 24.09
CA PRO A 304 -7.82 -4.30 23.70
C PRO A 304 -7.84 -2.78 23.84
N GLU A 305 -7.28 -2.24 24.91
CA GLU A 305 -7.24 -0.80 25.17
C GLU A 305 -6.31 -0.06 24.19
N LEU A 306 -5.19 -0.68 23.81
CA LEU A 306 -4.27 -0.11 22.83
C LEU A 306 -4.85 -0.21 21.41
N PHE A 307 -5.54 -1.32 21.12
CA PHE A 307 -6.23 -1.50 19.84
C PHE A 307 -7.30 -0.43 19.63
N ALA A 308 -8.18 -0.24 20.63
CA ALA A 308 -9.25 0.78 20.57
C ALA A 308 -8.69 2.20 20.43
N LEU A 309 -7.60 2.51 21.14
CA LEU A 309 -6.91 3.79 21.00
C LEU A 309 -6.32 3.97 19.59
N TRP A 310 -5.63 2.98 19.08
CA TRP A 310 -5.05 2.99 17.73
C TRP A 310 -6.12 3.14 16.64
N GLU A 311 -7.22 2.37 16.74
CA GLU A 311 -8.33 2.46 15.79
C GLU A 311 -8.93 3.86 15.74
N LYS A 312 -9.10 4.50 16.93
CA LYS A 312 -9.56 5.88 17.03
C LYS A 312 -8.58 6.86 16.38
N GLU A 313 -7.29 6.76 16.69
CA GLU A 313 -6.26 7.64 16.10
C GLU A 313 -6.23 7.50 14.57
N LEU A 314 -6.35 6.27 14.07
CA LEU A 314 -6.40 6.00 12.62
C LEU A 314 -7.68 6.58 11.98
N ALA A 315 -8.82 6.49 12.67
CA ALA A 315 -10.07 7.11 12.23
C ALA A 315 -9.93 8.64 12.15
N ASP A 316 -9.32 9.27 13.16
CA ASP A 316 -9.06 10.71 13.17
C ASP A 316 -8.16 11.13 11.97
N MET A 317 -7.12 10.35 11.66
CA MET A 317 -6.26 10.58 10.48
C MET A 317 -7.04 10.44 9.17
N ARG A 318 -7.85 9.41 9.01
CA ARG A 318 -8.72 9.17 7.84
C ARG A 318 -9.70 10.32 7.64
N ASP A 319 -10.36 10.77 8.68
CA ASP A 319 -11.37 11.83 8.60
C ASP A 319 -10.74 13.17 8.27
N ARG A 320 -9.53 13.43 8.77
CA ARG A 320 -8.75 14.60 8.38
C ARG A 320 -8.37 14.55 6.90
N ILE A 321 -7.93 13.42 6.36
CA ILE A 321 -7.64 13.29 4.93
C ILE A 321 -8.90 13.58 4.09
N ARG A 322 -10.05 13.07 4.50
CA ARG A 322 -11.34 13.34 3.84
C ARG A 322 -11.69 14.83 3.87
N LEU A 323 -11.43 15.51 5.00
CA LEU A 323 -11.62 16.95 5.12
C LEU A 323 -10.71 17.72 4.14
N MET A 324 -9.43 17.38 4.10
CA MET A 324 -8.46 18.00 3.18
C MET A 324 -8.86 17.81 1.71
N ARG A 325 -9.38 16.63 1.36
CA ARG A 325 -9.91 16.35 0.01
C ARG A 325 -11.03 17.29 -0.38
N ARG A 326 -12.05 17.43 0.48
CA ARG A 326 -13.19 18.34 0.24
C ARG A 326 -12.70 19.78 0.12
N GLN A 327 -11.90 20.23 1.09
CA GLN A 327 -11.37 21.58 1.09
C GLN A 327 -10.51 21.87 -0.15
N LEU A 328 -9.70 20.91 -0.61
CA LEU A 328 -8.92 21.09 -1.83
C LEU A 328 -9.83 21.30 -3.05
N ALA A 329 -10.84 20.45 -3.24
CA ALA A 329 -11.76 20.57 -4.36
C ALA A 329 -12.50 21.93 -4.35
N ASP A 330 -13.02 22.33 -3.18
CA ASP A 330 -13.74 23.60 -3.00
C ASP A 330 -12.83 24.81 -3.26
N LYS A 331 -11.61 24.80 -2.74
CA LYS A 331 -10.65 25.90 -2.88
C LYS A 331 -10.10 26.01 -4.31
N VAL A 332 -9.88 24.89 -5.00
CA VAL A 332 -9.46 24.88 -6.41
C VAL A 332 -10.56 25.48 -7.28
N LYS A 333 -11.83 25.11 -7.03
CA LYS A 333 -12.98 25.70 -7.70
C LYS A 333 -13.08 27.20 -7.42
N ALA A 334 -12.98 27.62 -6.17
CA ALA A 334 -13.02 29.03 -5.76
C ALA A 334 -11.86 29.85 -6.35
N ALA A 335 -10.70 29.24 -6.61
CA ALA A 335 -9.56 29.86 -7.27
C ALA A 335 -9.71 29.97 -8.80
N GLY A 336 -10.84 29.54 -9.39
CA GLY A 336 -11.17 29.73 -10.79
C GLY A 336 -10.55 28.72 -11.74
N ALA A 337 -10.31 27.49 -11.29
CA ALA A 337 -9.92 26.41 -12.19
C ALA A 337 -11.01 26.18 -13.26
N ALA A 338 -10.59 26.05 -14.53
CA ALA A 338 -11.52 25.75 -15.63
C ALA A 338 -12.06 24.31 -15.54
N GLN A 339 -11.26 23.40 -15.00
CA GLN A 339 -11.60 22.00 -14.82
C GLN A 339 -12.30 21.78 -13.47
N ASP A 340 -13.34 20.93 -13.45
CA ASP A 340 -13.97 20.47 -12.21
C ASP A 340 -13.08 19.43 -11.51
N PHE A 341 -12.72 19.68 -10.26
CA PHE A 341 -11.97 18.78 -9.37
C PHE A 341 -12.87 18.04 -8.37
N GLY A 342 -14.19 18.11 -8.50
CA GLY A 342 -15.14 17.42 -7.61
C GLY A 342 -14.95 15.89 -7.55
N PHE A 343 -14.40 15.28 -8.60
CA PHE A 343 -14.08 13.84 -8.63
C PHE A 343 -13.08 13.42 -7.56
N ILE A 344 -12.18 14.33 -7.12
CA ILE A 344 -11.20 14.04 -6.05
C ILE A 344 -11.91 13.61 -4.76
N VAL A 345 -13.08 14.15 -4.46
CA VAL A 345 -13.84 13.85 -3.24
C VAL A 345 -14.29 12.39 -3.18
N LYS A 346 -14.46 11.74 -4.32
CA LYS A 346 -14.84 10.32 -4.42
C LYS A 346 -13.65 9.35 -4.25
N GLN A 347 -12.43 9.85 -4.42
CA GLN A 347 -11.22 9.04 -4.27
C GLN A 347 -10.94 8.73 -2.79
N ARG A 348 -10.25 7.62 -2.51
CA ARG A 348 -9.99 7.10 -1.16
C ARG A 348 -8.50 6.99 -0.86
N GLY A 349 -8.16 7.00 0.42
CA GLY A 349 -6.78 6.82 0.89
C GLY A 349 -5.96 8.10 0.84
N MET A 350 -4.65 7.96 0.86
CA MET A 350 -3.71 9.07 1.02
C MET A 350 -3.50 9.89 -0.25
N PHE A 351 -3.83 9.33 -1.43
CA PHE A 351 -3.52 9.93 -2.72
C PHE A 351 -4.74 10.43 -3.47
N SER A 352 -4.52 11.42 -4.34
CA SER A 352 -5.42 11.82 -5.40
C SER A 352 -4.69 11.82 -6.73
N TYR A 353 -5.39 11.31 -7.75
CA TYR A 353 -4.96 11.38 -9.14
C TYR A 353 -5.67 12.57 -9.77
N THR A 354 -4.94 13.68 -9.94
CA THR A 354 -5.55 14.98 -10.26
C THR A 354 -5.95 15.13 -11.72
N GLY A 355 -5.43 14.28 -12.61
CA GLY A 355 -5.57 14.43 -14.05
C GLY A 355 -4.72 15.56 -14.65
N LEU A 356 -3.82 16.15 -13.89
CA LEU A 356 -2.83 17.10 -14.43
C LEU A 356 -1.81 16.37 -15.31
N THR A 357 -1.46 17.00 -16.42
CA THR A 357 -0.41 16.52 -17.32
C THR A 357 0.97 16.68 -16.69
N SER A 358 1.97 15.95 -17.18
CA SER A 358 3.35 16.10 -16.72
C SER A 358 3.85 17.53 -16.86
N ALA A 359 3.54 18.23 -17.96
CA ALA A 359 3.91 19.63 -18.15
C ALA A 359 3.28 20.56 -17.11
N GLN A 360 2.02 20.31 -16.72
CA GLN A 360 1.35 21.07 -15.66
C GLN A 360 2.00 20.78 -14.29
N VAL A 361 2.39 19.53 -14.02
CA VAL A 361 3.12 19.16 -12.80
C VAL A 361 4.50 19.79 -12.75
N ASP A 362 5.21 19.86 -13.88
CA ASP A 362 6.51 20.57 -13.96
C ASP A 362 6.33 22.07 -13.67
N THR A 363 5.28 22.70 -14.19
CA THR A 363 4.94 24.10 -13.88
C THR A 363 4.60 24.29 -12.39
N LEU A 364 3.87 23.36 -11.76
CA LEU A 364 3.64 23.38 -10.31
C LEU A 364 4.94 23.40 -9.52
N ARG A 365 5.89 22.56 -9.89
CA ARG A 365 7.19 22.47 -9.24
C ARG A 365 8.03 23.73 -9.45
N GLU A 366 8.18 24.15 -10.70
CA GLU A 366 9.11 25.21 -11.09
C GLU A 366 8.62 26.59 -10.66
N GLN A 367 7.36 26.91 -10.90
CA GLN A 367 6.81 28.23 -10.65
C GLN A 367 6.20 28.38 -9.25
N HIS A 368 5.63 27.29 -8.70
CA HIS A 368 4.89 27.37 -7.44
C HIS A 368 5.53 26.64 -6.27
N GLY A 369 6.62 25.88 -6.49
CA GLY A 369 7.27 25.11 -5.41
C GLY A 369 6.42 23.93 -4.89
N ILE A 370 5.43 23.47 -5.68
CA ILE A 370 4.58 22.35 -5.32
C ILE A 370 5.12 21.08 -6.00
N TYR A 371 5.59 20.16 -5.20
CA TYR A 371 6.20 18.91 -5.66
C TYR A 371 5.15 17.79 -5.71
N ALA A 372 4.74 17.40 -6.90
CA ALA A 372 3.84 16.29 -7.19
C ALA A 372 4.55 15.27 -8.08
N VAL A 373 4.03 14.04 -8.16
CA VAL A 373 4.55 13.02 -9.09
C VAL A 373 4.13 13.39 -10.53
N SER A 374 5.01 13.20 -11.50
CA SER A 374 4.80 13.56 -12.91
C SER A 374 3.52 12.99 -13.54
N SER A 375 3.01 11.89 -13.00
CA SER A 375 1.72 11.28 -13.36
C SER A 375 0.49 12.09 -12.92
N GLY A 376 0.66 13.20 -12.20
CA GLY A 376 -0.45 13.97 -11.61
C GLY A 376 -0.92 13.44 -10.25
N ARG A 377 -0.23 12.47 -9.64
CA ARG A 377 -0.53 12.01 -8.28
C ARG A 377 -0.06 13.01 -7.25
N ILE A 378 -0.94 13.34 -6.29
CA ILE A 378 -0.64 14.12 -5.09
C ILE A 378 -0.96 13.33 -3.82
N CYS A 379 -0.18 13.55 -2.76
CA CYS A 379 -0.47 13.06 -1.41
C CYS A 379 -1.39 14.04 -0.68
N VAL A 380 -2.68 13.76 -0.63
CA VAL A 380 -3.68 14.60 0.09
C VAL A 380 -3.42 14.58 1.60
N ALA A 381 -2.84 13.49 2.11
CA ALA A 381 -2.47 13.36 3.52
C ALA A 381 -1.34 14.31 3.95
N ALA A 382 -0.65 14.95 3.01
CA ALA A 382 0.37 15.98 3.28
C ALA A 382 -0.19 17.42 3.26
N LEU A 383 -1.48 17.59 2.92
CA LEU A 383 -2.15 18.88 3.02
C LEU A 383 -2.46 19.21 4.49
N ASN A 384 -2.43 20.52 4.80
CA ASN A 384 -2.81 21.05 6.11
C ASN A 384 -3.38 22.46 5.96
N SER A 385 -3.87 23.04 7.07
CA SER A 385 -4.45 24.39 7.07
C SER A 385 -3.48 25.48 6.61
N GLY A 386 -2.16 25.24 6.78
CA GLY A 386 -1.11 26.22 6.39
C GLY A 386 -0.71 26.16 4.92
N ASN A 387 -0.95 25.04 4.20
CA ASN A 387 -0.48 24.89 2.83
C ASN A 387 -1.60 24.74 1.77
N ILE A 388 -2.81 24.39 2.18
CA ILE A 388 -3.90 24.02 1.25
C ILE A 388 -4.32 25.17 0.34
N ASP A 389 -4.30 26.42 0.82
CA ASP A 389 -4.66 27.60 0.00
C ASP A 389 -3.64 27.84 -1.11
N THR A 390 -2.35 27.73 -0.78
CA THR A 390 -1.26 27.87 -1.75
C THR A 390 -1.34 26.76 -2.81
N VAL A 391 -1.55 25.52 -2.38
CA VAL A 391 -1.69 24.37 -3.29
C VAL A 391 -2.90 24.51 -4.19
N ALA A 392 -4.06 24.90 -3.66
CA ALA A 392 -5.29 25.08 -4.45
C ALA A 392 -5.15 26.18 -5.52
N LYS A 393 -4.56 27.32 -5.17
CA LYS A 393 -4.28 28.42 -6.11
C LYS A 393 -3.31 27.98 -7.21
N ALA A 394 -2.26 27.25 -6.86
CA ALA A 394 -1.29 26.74 -7.82
C ALA A 394 -1.92 25.71 -8.78
N ILE A 395 -2.70 24.77 -8.28
CA ILE A 395 -3.44 23.81 -9.13
C ILE A 395 -4.40 24.55 -10.07
N ALA A 396 -5.17 25.51 -9.57
CA ALA A 396 -6.09 26.29 -10.40
C ALA A 396 -5.36 27.10 -11.49
N ALA A 397 -4.17 27.61 -11.20
CA ALA A 397 -3.37 28.37 -12.16
C ALA A 397 -2.87 27.50 -13.34
N VAL A 398 -2.49 26.26 -13.08
CA VAL A 398 -1.97 25.35 -14.13
C VAL A 398 -3.08 24.56 -14.84
N ALA A 399 -4.28 24.47 -14.26
CA ALA A 399 -5.44 23.75 -14.80
C ALA A 399 -6.40 24.66 -15.60
N ARG A 400 -5.91 25.77 -16.13
CA ARG A 400 -6.66 26.73 -16.96
C ARG A 400 -6.78 26.24 -18.40
#